data_5017fb3058c7e6bbe71402151aec8abb
#
_entry.id   5017fb3058c7e6bbe71402151aec8abb
#
_cell.length_a   1.000
_cell.length_b   1.000
_cell.length_c   1.000
_cell.angle_alpha   90.00
_cell.angle_beta   90.00
_cell.angle_gamma   90.00
#
_symmetry.space_group_name_H-M   'P 1'
#
loop_
_entity.id
_entity.type
_entity.pdbx_description
1 polymer ?
#
loop_
_entity_poly.entity_id
_entity_poly.type
_entity_poly.pdbx_seq_one_letter_code
_entity_poly.pdbx_strand_id
1 'polypeptide(L)'
;RINVRSKLNLLELNIHSENFFAGLCNTIFDLDLKNLNLLCQNIDGIDLIDYKNKVVVQVSSTCTAAKIENSLSKDIYTKFKDYNYKFMSISKNVSTSLKNKTFQNPHNMKFDPKKDIWDVDLLLKNILNEAVEKQRKVYEFIKNELGKDVDCDKIESNLAKLINILASETLDINATSPEINSFAIEDKISFNDLEDVKSIIDDYKIFYHRLD
;
A
#
# COMPACT_ATOMS: atom_id res chain seq x y z
N ARG A 1 -2.52 -5.28 3.79
CA ARG A 1 -1.93 -5.92 2.59
C ARG A 1 -0.51 -5.43 2.28
N ILE A 2 -0.26 -4.12 2.24
CA ILE A 2 1.06 -3.53 1.92
C ILE A 2 2.13 -4.04 2.90
N ASN A 3 1.88 -4.04 4.21
CA ASN A 3 2.84 -4.49 5.23
C ASN A 3 3.24 -5.97 5.11
N VAL A 4 2.30 -6.85 4.74
CA VAL A 4 2.58 -8.29 4.61
C VAL A 4 3.37 -8.56 3.34
N ARG A 5 3.02 -7.90 2.24
CA ARG A 5 3.67 -8.09 0.95
C ARG A 5 5.03 -7.40 0.84
N SER A 6 5.25 -6.27 1.55
CA SER A 6 6.59 -5.67 1.65
C SER A 6 7.58 -6.60 2.36
N LYS A 7 7.11 -7.39 3.35
CA LYS A 7 7.93 -8.44 3.98
C LYS A 7 8.31 -9.56 3.03
N LEU A 8 7.56 -9.75 1.95
CA LEU A 8 7.81 -10.74 0.90
C LEU A 8 8.62 -10.17 -0.28
N ASN A 9 9.22 -8.97 -0.13
CA ASN A 9 10.03 -8.28 -1.17
C ASN A 9 9.32 -8.14 -2.53
N LEU A 10 8.02 -7.94 -2.53
CA LEU A 10 7.27 -7.69 -3.76
C LEU A 10 7.42 -6.21 -4.15
N LEU A 11 8.51 -5.89 -4.84
CA LEU A 11 8.85 -4.54 -5.31
C LEU A 11 7.73 -3.85 -6.08
N GLU A 12 6.96 -4.60 -6.85
CA GLU A 12 5.82 -4.06 -7.64
C GLU A 12 4.77 -3.38 -6.75
N LEU A 13 4.44 -3.95 -5.59
CA LEU A 13 3.44 -3.35 -4.70
C LEU A 13 3.95 -2.06 -4.06
N ASN A 14 5.25 -1.95 -3.80
CA ASN A 14 5.84 -0.73 -3.27
C ASN A 14 5.75 0.38 -4.32
N ILE A 15 6.12 0.11 -5.56
CA ILE A 15 6.02 1.06 -6.68
C ILE A 15 4.56 1.50 -6.91
N HIS A 16 3.60 0.56 -6.87
CA HIS A 16 2.18 0.90 -6.97
C HIS A 16 1.70 1.77 -5.82
N SER A 17 2.14 1.50 -4.59
CA SER A 17 1.78 2.34 -3.45
C SER A 17 2.40 3.74 -3.54
N GLU A 18 3.64 3.86 -3.99
CA GLU A 18 4.29 5.15 -4.23
C GLU A 18 3.54 5.97 -5.27
N ASN A 19 3.15 5.35 -6.41
CA ASN A 19 2.35 6.02 -7.44
C ASN A 19 0.98 6.46 -6.93
N PHE A 20 0.30 5.60 -6.17
CA PHE A 20 -0.97 5.95 -5.54
C PHE A 20 -0.83 7.16 -4.61
N PHE A 21 0.17 7.15 -3.73
CA PHE A 21 0.40 8.28 -2.81
C PHE A 21 0.89 9.53 -3.52
N ALA A 22 1.65 9.41 -4.62
CA ALA A 22 1.99 10.55 -5.46
C ALA A 22 0.73 11.22 -6.02
N GLY A 23 -0.17 10.46 -6.66
CA GLY A 23 -1.43 10.98 -7.21
C GLY A 23 -2.34 11.56 -6.14
N LEU A 24 -2.47 10.89 -4.99
CA LEU A 24 -3.26 11.37 -3.86
C LEU A 24 -2.73 12.70 -3.32
N CYS A 25 -1.43 12.81 -3.05
CA CYS A 25 -0.81 14.04 -2.55
C CYS A 25 -0.85 15.17 -3.59
N ASN A 26 -0.70 14.85 -4.88
CA ASN A 26 -0.87 15.82 -5.96
C ASN A 26 -2.27 16.43 -5.94
N THR A 27 -3.30 15.59 -5.74
CA THR A 27 -4.69 16.06 -5.69
C THR A 27 -4.98 16.85 -4.42
N ILE A 28 -4.42 16.47 -3.26
CA ILE A 28 -4.69 17.16 -1.98
C ILE A 28 -3.91 18.48 -1.87
N PHE A 29 -2.63 18.48 -2.25
CA PHE A 29 -1.72 19.58 -2.00
C PHE A 29 -1.36 20.42 -3.24
N ASP A 30 -1.98 20.13 -4.38
CA ASP A 30 -1.70 20.78 -5.69
C ASP A 30 -0.20 20.69 -6.07
N LEU A 31 0.41 19.53 -5.84
CA LEU A 31 1.79 19.20 -6.18
C LEU A 31 1.89 18.53 -7.56
N ASP A 32 3.12 18.39 -8.06
CA ASP A 32 3.46 17.60 -9.27
C ASP A 32 4.52 16.55 -8.90
N LEU A 33 4.20 15.73 -7.90
CA LEU A 33 5.05 14.63 -7.45
C LEU A 33 5.14 13.55 -8.53
N LYS A 34 6.35 13.13 -8.83
CA LYS A 34 6.68 12.04 -9.75
C LYS A 34 7.43 10.96 -9.00
N ASN A 35 7.15 9.70 -9.32
CA ASN A 35 7.88 8.57 -8.74
C ASN A 35 9.29 8.53 -9.32
N LEU A 36 10.28 8.72 -8.47
CA LEU A 36 11.68 8.78 -8.88
C LEU A 36 12.23 7.40 -9.23
N ASN A 37 11.71 6.34 -8.63
CA ASN A 37 12.10 4.96 -8.90
C ASN A 37 11.74 4.51 -10.33
N LEU A 38 10.75 5.16 -10.95
CA LEU A 38 10.42 4.95 -12.38
C LEU A 38 11.36 5.69 -13.32
N LEU A 39 11.92 6.82 -12.89
CA LEU A 39 12.81 7.66 -13.70
C LEU A 39 14.27 7.24 -13.60
N CYS A 40 14.69 6.82 -12.41
CA CYS A 40 16.06 6.44 -12.10
C CYS A 40 16.03 5.27 -11.12
N GLN A 41 16.39 4.08 -11.57
CA GLN A 41 16.43 2.90 -10.71
C GLN A 41 17.41 3.07 -9.54
N ASN A 42 16.97 2.67 -8.33
CA ASN A 42 17.79 2.58 -7.11
C ASN A 42 18.31 3.91 -6.53
N ILE A 43 17.53 4.98 -6.57
CA ILE A 43 17.85 6.17 -5.76
C ILE A 43 17.38 5.91 -4.32
N ASP A 44 18.33 5.66 -3.42
CA ASP A 44 18.04 5.43 -2.01
C ASP A 44 17.74 6.76 -1.29
N GLY A 45 16.59 6.82 -0.63
CA GLY A 45 16.20 7.94 0.25
C GLY A 45 15.14 8.89 -0.30
N ILE A 46 14.82 8.84 -1.59
CA ILE A 46 13.76 9.65 -2.20
C ILE A 46 12.89 8.77 -3.07
N ASP A 47 11.60 8.68 -2.77
CA ASP A 47 10.65 7.93 -3.59
C ASP A 47 9.92 8.84 -4.58
N LEU A 48 9.50 10.04 -4.12
CA LEU A 48 8.75 10.98 -4.95
C LEU A 48 9.44 12.35 -4.97
N ILE A 49 9.35 13.04 -6.12
CA ILE A 49 9.94 14.36 -6.30
C ILE A 49 9.01 15.29 -7.07
N ASP A 50 8.91 16.54 -6.61
CA ASP A 50 8.32 17.66 -7.32
C ASP A 50 9.41 18.70 -7.58
N TYR A 51 9.84 18.81 -8.81
CA TYR A 51 10.90 19.74 -9.23
C TYR A 51 10.43 21.20 -9.19
N LYS A 52 9.14 21.43 -9.48
CA LYS A 52 8.57 22.78 -9.53
C LYS A 52 8.45 23.40 -8.15
N ASN A 53 7.89 22.65 -7.20
CA ASN A 53 7.67 23.12 -5.83
C ASN A 53 8.85 22.78 -4.91
N LYS A 54 9.89 22.15 -5.44
CA LYS A 54 11.09 21.74 -4.69
C LYS A 54 10.73 20.91 -3.45
N VAL A 55 9.99 19.84 -3.67
CA VAL A 55 9.57 18.90 -2.63
C VAL A 55 10.12 17.52 -2.95
N VAL A 56 10.68 16.86 -1.95
CA VAL A 56 11.07 15.44 -2.00
C VAL A 56 10.33 14.69 -0.91
N VAL A 57 9.85 13.48 -1.23
CA VAL A 57 9.06 12.67 -0.30
C VAL A 57 9.66 11.27 -0.20
N GLN A 58 9.87 10.83 1.02
CA GLN A 58 10.14 9.42 1.35
C GLN A 58 8.83 8.77 1.80
N VAL A 59 8.43 7.72 1.11
CA VAL A 59 7.23 6.94 1.45
C VAL A 59 7.65 5.70 2.24
N SER A 60 7.03 5.44 3.39
CA SER A 60 7.42 4.29 4.22
C SER A 60 6.26 3.70 4.99
N SER A 61 6.20 2.37 5.05
CA SER A 61 5.34 1.63 5.97
C SER A 61 5.87 1.61 7.40
N THR A 62 7.13 1.98 7.61
CA THR A 62 7.76 2.06 8.93
C THR A 62 8.01 3.50 9.29
N CYS A 63 7.36 4.00 10.37
CA CYS A 63 7.54 5.35 10.87
C CYS A 63 8.21 5.33 12.24
N THR A 64 9.53 5.35 12.25
CA THR A 64 10.37 5.45 13.46
C THR A 64 11.38 6.58 13.30
N ALA A 65 11.88 7.10 14.42
CA ALA A 65 12.92 8.13 14.39
C ALA A 65 14.16 7.65 13.61
N ALA A 66 14.60 6.44 13.86
CA ALA A 66 15.74 5.85 13.16
C ALA A 66 15.52 5.75 11.64
N LYS A 67 14.30 5.45 11.18
CA LYS A 67 13.99 5.40 9.74
C LYS A 67 14.04 6.78 9.10
N ILE A 68 13.52 7.80 9.78
CA ILE A 68 13.55 9.19 9.29
C ILE A 68 14.99 9.72 9.26
N GLU A 69 15.75 9.51 10.33
CA GLU A 69 17.17 9.91 10.42
C GLU A 69 18.02 9.21 9.37
N ASN A 70 17.82 7.90 9.18
CA ASN A 70 18.51 7.15 8.13
C ASN A 70 18.17 7.68 6.74
N SER A 71 16.90 8.02 6.48
CA SER A 71 16.55 8.65 5.22
C SER A 71 17.27 9.99 5.06
N LEU A 72 17.17 10.91 6.02
CA LEU A 72 17.79 12.23 5.99
C LEU A 72 19.34 12.20 5.87
N SER A 73 19.98 11.09 6.25
CA SER A 73 21.44 10.93 6.18
C SER A 73 21.94 10.50 4.78
N LYS A 74 21.07 10.26 3.82
CA LYS A 74 21.48 9.79 2.49
C LYS A 74 22.18 10.88 1.69
N ASP A 75 23.28 10.55 1.04
CA ASP A 75 24.12 11.48 0.29
C ASP A 75 23.40 12.15 -0.88
N ILE A 76 22.32 11.54 -1.38
CA ILE A 76 21.49 12.11 -2.46
C ILE A 76 21.00 13.52 -2.11
N TYR A 77 20.76 13.81 -0.83
CA TYR A 77 20.27 15.12 -0.39
C TYR A 77 21.27 16.26 -0.55
N THR A 78 22.54 15.95 -0.77
CA THR A 78 23.52 16.99 -1.15
C THR A 78 23.13 17.72 -2.43
N LYS A 79 22.40 17.04 -3.34
CA LYS A 79 21.89 17.60 -4.60
C LYS A 79 20.58 18.36 -4.46
N PHE A 80 19.86 18.18 -3.35
CA PHE A 80 18.51 18.70 -3.10
C PHE A 80 18.43 19.61 -1.87
N LYS A 81 19.52 20.31 -1.51
CA LYS A 81 19.62 21.12 -0.27
C LYS A 81 18.54 22.21 -0.14
N ASP A 82 18.03 22.71 -1.24
CA ASP A 82 17.00 23.75 -1.28
C ASP A 82 15.57 23.19 -1.33
N TYR A 83 15.42 21.85 -1.32
CA TYR A 83 14.14 21.18 -1.32
C TYR A 83 13.58 21.01 0.10
N ASN A 84 12.25 20.97 0.18
CA ASN A 84 11.53 20.59 1.40
C ASN A 84 11.42 19.06 1.46
N TYR A 85 11.97 18.48 2.50
CA TYR A 85 11.84 17.05 2.76
C TYR A 85 10.51 16.76 3.44
N LYS A 86 9.80 15.75 2.95
CA LYS A 86 8.58 15.20 3.55
C LYS A 86 8.75 13.70 3.80
N PHE A 87 8.22 13.24 4.91
CA PHE A 87 8.18 11.81 5.24
C PHE A 87 6.72 11.36 5.31
N MET A 88 6.33 10.43 4.43
CA MET A 88 4.99 9.88 4.35
C MET A 88 4.90 8.53 5.06
N SER A 89 4.16 8.47 6.16
CA SER A 89 3.82 7.22 6.84
C SER A 89 2.52 6.64 6.27
N ILE A 90 2.61 5.45 5.63
CA ILE A 90 1.47 4.82 4.96
C ILE A 90 0.77 3.74 5.78
N SER A 91 1.31 3.34 6.93
CA SER A 91 0.77 2.21 7.68
C SER A 91 0.21 2.57 9.06
N LYS A 92 0.62 3.69 9.64
CA LYS A 92 0.24 4.07 11.00
C LYS A 92 0.17 5.58 11.14
N ASN A 93 -0.73 6.04 12.01
CA ASN A 93 -0.71 7.42 12.48
C ASN A 93 0.55 7.67 13.31
N VAL A 94 1.10 8.84 13.14
CA VAL A 94 2.36 9.22 13.76
C VAL A 94 2.11 9.83 15.13
N SER A 95 2.80 9.32 16.14
CA SER A 95 2.66 9.81 17.51
C SER A 95 3.12 11.28 17.62
N THR A 96 2.44 12.03 18.49
CA THR A 96 2.81 13.42 18.79
C THR A 96 4.25 13.53 19.32
N SER A 97 4.70 12.52 20.06
CA SER A 97 6.09 12.47 20.55
C SER A 97 7.11 12.41 19.42
N LEU A 98 6.81 11.68 18.35
CA LEU A 98 7.69 11.62 17.18
C LEU A 98 7.67 12.97 16.41
N LYS A 99 6.51 13.59 16.25
CA LYS A 99 6.39 14.92 15.61
C LYS A 99 7.05 16.07 16.39
N ASN A 100 7.29 15.88 17.69
CA ASN A 100 7.97 16.86 18.55
C ASN A 100 9.47 16.57 18.72
N LYS A 101 9.98 15.48 18.12
CA LYS A 101 11.38 15.11 18.22
C LYS A 101 12.26 15.97 17.31
N THR A 102 13.48 16.26 17.76
CA THR A 102 14.54 16.81 16.89
C THR A 102 15.25 15.62 16.22
N PHE A 103 15.45 15.70 14.92
CA PHE A 103 16.07 14.65 14.10
C PHE A 103 17.48 15.05 13.66
N GLN A 104 18.35 14.06 13.54
CA GLN A 104 19.63 14.24 12.87
C GLN A 104 19.38 14.52 11.38
N ASN A 105 19.93 15.65 10.90
CA ASN A 105 19.74 16.11 9.53
C ASN A 105 21.09 16.65 9.00
N PRO A 106 22.03 15.76 8.66
CA PRO A 106 23.40 16.14 8.31
C PRO A 106 23.50 16.99 7.04
N HIS A 107 22.52 16.89 6.14
CA HIS A 107 22.48 17.66 4.90
C HIS A 107 21.70 18.98 5.02
N ASN A 108 21.20 19.32 6.22
CA ASN A 108 20.43 20.54 6.48
C ASN A 108 19.20 20.69 5.55
N MET A 109 18.52 19.58 5.25
CA MET A 109 17.27 19.60 4.51
C MET A 109 16.22 20.45 5.26
N LYS A 110 15.40 21.18 4.53
CA LYS A 110 14.24 21.87 5.11
C LYS A 110 13.23 20.84 5.59
N PHE A 111 13.12 20.66 6.90
CA PHE A 111 12.27 19.66 7.52
C PHE A 111 11.76 20.16 8.88
N ASP A 112 10.44 20.35 8.97
CA ASP A 112 9.73 20.59 10.23
C ASP A 112 8.91 19.34 10.57
N PRO A 113 9.31 18.53 11.55
CA PRO A 113 8.62 17.27 11.85
C PRO A 113 7.11 17.40 12.11
N LYS A 114 6.66 18.55 12.61
CA LYS A 114 5.23 18.80 12.87
C LYS A 114 4.40 18.96 11.60
N LYS A 115 5.01 19.47 10.53
CA LYS A 115 4.35 19.79 9.26
C LYS A 115 4.71 18.79 8.15
N ASP A 116 5.91 18.22 8.24
CA ASP A 116 6.54 17.49 7.14
C ASP A 116 6.52 15.97 7.33
N ILE A 117 6.08 15.49 8.51
CA ILE A 117 5.72 14.08 8.69
C ILE A 117 4.22 13.94 8.38
N TRP A 118 3.95 13.38 7.21
CA TRP A 118 2.60 13.14 6.73
C TRP A 118 2.13 11.75 7.15
N ASP A 119 0.91 11.67 7.62
CA ASP A 119 0.21 10.44 7.97
C ASP A 119 -1.24 10.50 7.48
N VAL A 120 -1.95 9.40 7.63
CA VAL A 120 -3.35 9.30 7.18
C VAL A 120 -4.22 10.37 7.84
N ASP A 121 -4.01 10.65 9.14
CA ASP A 121 -4.79 11.67 9.86
C ASP A 121 -4.56 13.08 9.29
N LEU A 122 -3.32 13.40 8.94
CA LEU A 122 -3.00 14.69 8.33
C LEU A 122 -3.64 14.81 6.94
N LEU A 123 -3.57 13.76 6.12
CA LEU A 123 -4.23 13.75 4.81
C LEU A 123 -5.74 13.93 4.95
N LEU A 124 -6.40 13.17 5.83
CA LEU A 124 -7.84 13.28 6.06
C LEU A 124 -8.24 14.67 6.55
N LYS A 125 -7.49 15.26 7.48
CA LYS A 125 -7.74 16.63 7.96
C LYS A 125 -7.65 17.65 6.83
N ASN A 126 -6.64 17.52 5.95
CA ASN A 126 -6.53 18.41 4.80
C ASN A 126 -7.72 18.25 3.85
N ILE A 127 -8.10 17.00 3.53
CA ILE A 127 -9.27 16.73 2.66
C ILE A 127 -10.55 17.34 3.24
N LEU A 128 -10.80 17.16 4.55
CA LEU A 128 -12.02 17.65 5.21
C LEU A 128 -12.09 19.19 5.24
N ASN A 129 -10.95 19.87 5.22
CA ASN A 129 -10.89 21.34 5.22
C ASN A 129 -10.91 21.95 3.80
N GLU A 130 -10.85 21.14 2.76
CA GLU A 130 -10.89 21.62 1.38
C GLU A 130 -12.32 21.87 0.90
N ALA A 131 -12.45 22.66 -0.17
CA ALA A 131 -13.72 22.88 -0.85
C ALA A 131 -14.31 21.55 -1.39
N VAL A 132 -15.65 21.47 -1.46
CA VAL A 132 -16.38 20.26 -1.88
C VAL A 132 -15.91 19.75 -3.26
N GLU A 133 -15.59 20.64 -4.17
CA GLU A 133 -15.06 20.29 -5.50
C GLU A 133 -13.74 19.53 -5.41
N LYS A 134 -12.85 19.93 -4.49
CA LYS A 134 -11.57 19.27 -4.28
C LYS A 134 -11.75 17.94 -3.54
N GLN A 135 -12.64 17.90 -2.55
CA GLN A 135 -13.03 16.64 -1.90
C GLN A 135 -13.56 15.62 -2.92
N ARG A 136 -14.40 16.08 -3.88
CA ARG A 136 -14.91 15.23 -4.97
C ARG A 136 -13.77 14.71 -5.86
N LYS A 137 -12.81 15.54 -6.24
CA LYS A 137 -11.64 15.11 -7.02
C LYS A 137 -10.84 14.02 -6.29
N VAL A 138 -10.62 14.20 -4.99
CA VAL A 138 -9.93 13.18 -4.17
C VAL A 138 -10.75 11.89 -4.12
N TYR A 139 -12.06 11.97 -3.92
CA TYR A 139 -12.93 10.80 -3.93
C TYR A 139 -12.87 10.06 -5.27
N GLU A 140 -13.00 10.76 -6.40
CA GLU A 140 -12.93 10.15 -7.74
C GLU A 140 -11.54 9.53 -7.99
N PHE A 141 -10.46 10.18 -7.56
CA PHE A 141 -9.12 9.60 -7.63
C PHE A 141 -9.04 8.28 -6.86
N ILE A 142 -9.46 8.28 -5.59
CA ILE A 142 -9.45 7.06 -4.76
C ILE A 142 -10.33 5.97 -5.35
N LYS A 143 -11.53 6.33 -5.83
CA LYS A 143 -12.45 5.40 -6.48
C LYS A 143 -11.85 4.78 -7.74
N ASN A 144 -11.19 5.56 -8.58
CA ASN A 144 -10.56 5.07 -9.80
C ASN A 144 -9.36 4.16 -9.53
N GLU A 145 -8.56 4.46 -8.48
CA GLU A 145 -7.37 3.69 -8.16
C GLU A 145 -7.65 2.43 -7.32
N LEU A 146 -8.58 2.51 -6.38
CA LEU A 146 -8.87 1.45 -5.43
C LEU A 146 -10.26 0.84 -5.61
N GLY A 147 -11.18 1.64 -6.11
CA GLY A 147 -12.57 1.30 -6.26
C GLY A 147 -12.88 0.73 -7.64
N LYS A 148 -12.15 -0.28 -8.07
CA LYS A 148 -12.85 -1.21 -8.96
C LYS A 148 -14.02 -1.70 -8.13
N ASP A 149 -15.24 -1.25 -8.51
CA ASP A 149 -16.45 -1.91 -8.04
C ASP A 149 -16.12 -3.38 -8.05
N VAL A 150 -16.32 -4.02 -6.91
CA VAL A 150 -16.14 -5.46 -6.80
C VAL A 150 -16.99 -5.98 -7.94
N ASP A 151 -16.35 -6.29 -9.07
CA ASP A 151 -17.01 -6.74 -10.27
C ASP A 151 -17.51 -8.14 -9.89
N CYS A 152 -18.74 -8.17 -9.37
CA CYS A 152 -19.37 -9.41 -8.93
C CYS A 152 -19.30 -10.44 -10.06
N ASP A 153 -19.42 -9.99 -11.33
CA ASP A 153 -19.28 -10.84 -12.51
C ASP A 153 -17.85 -11.41 -12.63
N LYS A 154 -16.83 -10.65 -12.22
CA LYS A 154 -15.43 -11.16 -12.16
C LYS A 154 -15.18 -12.09 -11.01
N ILE A 155 -15.79 -11.85 -9.86
CA ILE A 155 -15.70 -12.79 -8.72
C ILE A 155 -16.40 -14.08 -9.08
N GLU A 156 -17.61 -14.03 -9.61
CA GLU A 156 -18.33 -15.20 -10.08
C GLU A 156 -17.57 -15.92 -11.21
N SER A 157 -17.03 -15.19 -12.19
CA SER A 157 -16.20 -15.77 -13.25
C SER A 157 -14.91 -16.40 -12.74
N ASN A 158 -14.24 -15.79 -11.76
CA ASN A 158 -13.01 -16.33 -11.16
C ASN A 158 -13.33 -17.54 -10.27
N LEU A 159 -14.43 -17.50 -9.54
CA LEU A 159 -14.91 -18.65 -8.75
C LEU A 159 -15.31 -19.82 -9.68
N ALA A 160 -16.04 -19.55 -10.75
CA ALA A 160 -16.39 -20.54 -11.76
C ALA A 160 -15.15 -21.15 -12.42
N LYS A 161 -14.13 -20.36 -12.73
CA LYS A 161 -12.83 -20.87 -13.23
C LYS A 161 -12.12 -21.74 -12.20
N LEU A 162 -12.11 -21.33 -10.93
CA LEU A 162 -11.50 -22.12 -9.85
C LEU A 162 -12.22 -23.46 -9.69
N ILE A 163 -13.55 -23.47 -9.69
CA ILE A 163 -14.38 -24.67 -9.63
C ILE A 163 -14.10 -25.57 -10.83
N ASN A 164 -14.03 -25.02 -12.04
CA ASN A 164 -13.71 -25.78 -13.25
C ASN A 164 -12.30 -26.37 -13.23
N ILE A 165 -11.31 -25.65 -12.70
CA ILE A 165 -9.95 -26.17 -12.52
C ILE A 165 -9.96 -27.34 -11.52
N LEU A 166 -10.63 -27.19 -10.38
CA LEU A 166 -10.75 -28.24 -9.37
C LEU A 166 -11.56 -29.45 -9.86
N ALA A 167 -12.56 -29.22 -10.70
CA ALA A 167 -13.37 -30.29 -11.29
C ALA A 167 -12.70 -30.97 -12.48
N SER A 168 -11.78 -30.31 -13.17
CA SER A 168 -11.04 -30.88 -14.31
C SER A 168 -9.75 -31.60 -13.93
N GLU A 169 -9.25 -31.44 -12.71
CA GLU A 169 -8.19 -32.29 -12.18
C GLU A 169 -8.76 -33.69 -11.95
N THR A 170 -8.57 -34.57 -12.92
CA THR A 170 -8.74 -36.02 -12.74
C THR A 170 -7.76 -36.44 -11.64
N LEU A 171 -8.27 -36.64 -10.45
CA LEU A 171 -7.53 -37.29 -9.37
C LEU A 171 -7.07 -38.67 -9.90
N ASP A 172 -5.79 -38.77 -10.22
CA ASP A 172 -5.17 -40.03 -10.60
C ASP A 172 -5.13 -40.91 -9.33
N ILE A 173 -6.16 -41.72 -9.17
CA ILE A 173 -6.42 -42.55 -7.98
C ILE A 173 -5.27 -43.58 -7.75
N ASN A 174 -4.33 -43.70 -8.69
CA ASN A 174 -3.21 -44.66 -8.64
C ASN A 174 -1.85 -44.04 -8.32
N ALA A 175 -1.75 -42.73 -8.12
CA ALA A 175 -0.53 -42.15 -7.62
C ALA A 175 -0.44 -42.46 -6.12
N THR A 176 0.57 -43.23 -5.71
CA THR A 176 0.97 -43.33 -4.30
C THR A 176 1.26 -41.93 -3.82
N SER A 177 0.27 -41.33 -3.17
CA SER A 177 0.31 -39.96 -2.71
C SER A 177 1.46 -39.77 -1.70
N PRO A 178 2.39 -38.82 -1.94
CA PRO A 178 3.07 -38.22 -0.81
C PRO A 178 1.96 -37.64 0.08
N GLU A 179 2.05 -37.79 1.40
CA GLU A 179 1.10 -37.21 2.35
C GLU A 179 0.78 -35.78 1.94
N ILE A 180 -0.37 -35.59 1.30
CA ILE A 180 -0.90 -34.26 1.04
C ILE A 180 -1.35 -33.81 2.42
N ASN A 181 -0.52 -33.01 3.07
CA ASN A 181 -0.96 -32.23 4.22
C ASN A 181 -2.28 -31.59 3.82
N SER A 182 -3.36 -31.99 4.50
CA SER A 182 -4.70 -31.52 4.22
C SER A 182 -4.62 -30.01 4.02
N PHE A 183 -4.94 -29.59 2.81
CA PHE A 183 -4.87 -28.22 2.42
C PHE A 183 -5.93 -27.49 3.24
N ALA A 184 -5.53 -26.87 4.34
CA ALA A 184 -6.43 -26.19 5.22
C ALA A 184 -6.98 -24.96 4.48
N ILE A 185 -8.16 -25.14 3.85
CA ILE A 185 -8.89 -24.06 3.18
C ILE A 185 -9.05 -22.88 4.15
N GLU A 186 -9.23 -23.16 5.43
CA GLU A 186 -9.32 -22.19 6.51
C GLU A 186 -8.05 -21.35 6.67
N ASP A 187 -6.88 -21.95 6.59
CA ASP A 187 -5.60 -21.22 6.63
C ASP A 187 -5.44 -20.30 5.42
N LYS A 188 -5.93 -20.72 4.24
CA LYS A 188 -5.91 -19.87 3.04
C LYS A 188 -6.93 -18.75 3.07
N ILE A 189 -8.11 -18.98 3.63
CA ILE A 189 -9.12 -17.96 3.84
C ILE A 189 -8.55 -16.90 4.78
N SER A 190 -7.98 -17.30 5.92
CA SER A 190 -7.35 -16.42 6.89
C SER A 190 -6.11 -15.72 6.31
N PHE A 191 -5.28 -16.43 5.53
CA PHE A 191 -4.09 -15.86 4.89
C PHE A 191 -4.42 -14.79 3.85
N ASN A 192 -5.58 -14.89 3.19
CA ASN A 192 -6.00 -13.95 2.16
C ASN A 192 -7.03 -12.91 2.65
N ASP A 193 -7.32 -12.85 3.97
CA ASP A 193 -8.36 -11.97 4.55
C ASP A 193 -9.74 -12.16 3.87
N LEU A 194 -10.09 -13.41 3.54
CA LEU A 194 -11.33 -13.78 2.88
C LEU A 194 -12.38 -14.30 3.88
N GLU A 195 -12.38 -13.76 5.09
CA GLU A 195 -13.31 -14.16 6.16
C GLU A 195 -14.78 -14.06 5.72
N ASP A 196 -15.11 -13.08 4.89
CA ASP A 196 -16.46 -12.90 4.34
C ASP A 196 -16.89 -14.03 3.40
N VAL A 197 -15.92 -14.76 2.81
CA VAL A 197 -16.18 -15.89 1.91
C VAL A 197 -16.35 -17.20 2.68
N LYS A 198 -15.96 -17.23 3.95
CA LYS A 198 -16.03 -18.43 4.80
C LYS A 198 -17.46 -18.96 4.94
N SER A 199 -18.43 -18.06 5.13
CA SER A 199 -19.85 -18.43 5.22
C SER A 199 -20.34 -19.13 3.95
N ILE A 200 -19.90 -18.67 2.78
CA ILE A 200 -20.28 -19.26 1.49
C ILE A 200 -19.65 -20.65 1.33
N ILE A 201 -18.40 -20.82 1.77
CA ILE A 201 -17.70 -22.12 1.71
C ILE A 201 -18.30 -23.10 2.70
N ASP A 202 -18.67 -22.64 3.90
CA ASP A 202 -19.31 -23.51 4.90
C ASP A 202 -20.71 -23.93 4.46
N ASP A 203 -21.47 -23.07 3.78
CA ASP A 203 -22.74 -23.43 3.16
C ASP A 203 -22.56 -24.49 2.06
N TYR A 204 -21.50 -24.41 1.26
CA TYR A 204 -21.16 -25.43 0.26
C TYR A 204 -20.77 -26.78 0.89
N LYS A 205 -20.01 -26.78 2.00
CA LYS A 205 -19.67 -27.99 2.74
C LYS A 205 -20.93 -28.72 3.25
N ILE A 206 -21.92 -27.96 3.74
CA ILE A 206 -23.22 -28.52 4.19
C ILE A 206 -24.00 -29.16 3.04
N PHE A 207 -23.88 -28.62 1.82
CA PHE A 207 -24.54 -29.14 0.64
C PHE A 207 -23.92 -30.47 0.18
N TYR A 208 -22.58 -30.58 0.23
CA TYR A 208 -21.84 -31.78 -0.20
C TYR A 208 -22.11 -32.99 0.71
N HIS A 209 -22.27 -32.77 2.01
CA HIS A 209 -22.60 -33.87 2.98
C HIS A 209 -24.07 -34.30 2.96
N ARG A 210 -24.93 -33.66 2.16
CA ARG A 210 -26.34 -34.08 1.97
C ARG A 210 -26.57 -34.93 0.72
N LEU A 211 -25.52 -35.17 -0.04
CA LEU A 211 -25.60 -35.97 -1.29
C LEU A 211 -25.04 -37.40 -1.14
N ASP A 212 -24.53 -37.76 0.05
CA ASP A 212 -24.22 -39.11 0.49
C ASP A 212 -25.38 -39.62 1.38
#